data_1e2bdc207d807b1e2a2a30e704b07dbc
#
_entry.id   1e2bdc207d807b1e2a2a30e704b07dbc
#
_cell.length_a   1.000
_cell.length_b   1.000
_cell.length_c   1.000
_cell.angle_alpha   90.00
_cell.angle_beta   90.00
_cell.angle_gamma   90.00
#
_symmetry.space_group_name_H-M   'P 1'
#
loop_
_entity.id
_entity.type
_entity.pdbx_description
1 polymer ?
#
loop_
_entity_poly.entity_id
_entity_poly.type
_entity_poly.pdbx_seq_one_letter_code
_entity_poly.pdbx_strand_id
1 'polypeptide(L)'
;MKLTSFSAVILGGAALLLSAVLPFPSLASPVEAVTPRDSQAELTRLLKQAQVTAGQLASTTDQLNAYSRSNLTWQTHAAKVDEVKSHVNALGRNLSEMEALQADATPWQDDAIRGIRPLLEQIADSTEEVILYIRENPRLINFAAYEEMVADKHDLASELAVLTKDYVSYGEAKDKLEQLHTELDLT
;
A
#
# COMPACT_ATOMS: atom_id res chain seq x y z
N MET A 1 21.92 30.92 36.41
CA MET A 1 22.91 32.01 36.38
C MET A 1 23.03 32.57 34.95
N LYS A 2 22.73 33.88 34.89
CA LYS A 2 23.10 34.89 33.86
C LYS A 2 22.69 34.75 32.42
N LEU A 3 21.69 35.58 32.13
CA LEU A 3 21.40 36.26 30.89
C LEU A 3 22.62 37.00 30.33
N THR A 4 22.74 37.09 29.02
CA THR A 4 23.23 38.29 28.35
C THR A 4 22.48 38.54 27.03
N SER A 5 21.74 39.61 27.05
CA SER A 5 21.09 40.35 25.97
C SER A 5 22.17 41.03 25.12
N PHE A 6 21.98 41.04 23.79
CA PHE A 6 22.64 42.04 22.93
C PHE A 6 21.63 42.60 21.92
N SER A 7 21.20 43.83 22.22
CA SER A 7 20.54 44.73 21.28
C SER A 7 21.62 45.44 20.43
N ALA A 8 21.43 45.52 19.14
CA ALA A 8 22.04 46.52 18.27
C ALA A 8 21.03 47.08 17.27
N VAL A 9 20.69 48.31 17.50
CA VAL A 9 19.95 49.19 16.61
C VAL A 9 20.95 49.76 15.59
N ILE A 10 20.65 49.69 14.29
CA ILE A 10 21.25 50.63 13.30
C ILE A 10 20.13 51.14 12.37
N LEU A 11 20.01 52.45 12.41
CA LEU A 11 19.20 53.30 11.52
C LEU A 11 19.87 53.41 10.13
N GLY A 12 19.04 53.62 9.11
CA GLY A 12 19.32 54.60 8.07
C GLY A 12 19.45 54.01 6.65
N GLY A 13 18.59 54.47 5.76
CA GLY A 13 18.86 54.40 4.31
C GLY A 13 17.61 54.18 3.46
N ALA A 14 16.80 55.23 3.23
CA ALA A 14 15.78 55.25 2.22
C ALA A 14 16.41 55.30 0.82
N ALA A 15 16.23 54.24 0.03
CA ALA A 15 16.47 54.28 -1.41
C ALA A 15 15.21 53.77 -2.11
N LEU A 16 14.49 54.75 -2.68
CA LEU A 16 13.38 54.54 -3.61
C LEU A 16 13.92 53.95 -4.90
N LEU A 17 13.84 52.63 -5.07
CA LEU A 17 13.99 52.00 -6.37
C LEU A 17 12.61 51.69 -6.93
N LEU A 18 12.23 52.45 -7.95
CA LEU A 18 11.10 52.15 -8.83
C LEU A 18 11.36 50.81 -9.53
N SER A 19 10.84 49.73 -8.98
CA SER A 19 10.84 48.43 -9.64
C SER A 19 9.66 48.39 -10.61
N ALA A 20 9.94 48.53 -11.91
CA ALA A 20 9.00 48.25 -12.97
C ALA A 20 8.61 46.75 -12.88
N VAL A 21 7.41 46.46 -12.38
CA VAL A 21 6.80 45.15 -12.41
C VAL A 21 6.39 44.87 -13.86
N LEU A 22 7.24 44.15 -14.59
CA LEU A 22 6.85 43.54 -15.85
C LEU A 22 5.86 42.42 -15.53
N PRO A 23 4.67 42.37 -16.12
CA PRO A 23 3.79 41.22 -16.00
C PRO A 23 4.42 40.06 -16.77
N PHE A 24 5.04 39.11 -16.04
CA PHE A 24 5.36 37.82 -16.62
C PHE A 24 4.05 37.12 -16.96
N PRO A 25 3.81 36.72 -18.23
CA PRO A 25 2.71 35.86 -18.53
C PRO A 25 2.94 34.55 -17.76
N SER A 26 2.11 34.29 -16.76
CA SER A 26 2.05 33.04 -16.07
C SER A 26 1.64 31.96 -17.09
N LEU A 27 2.63 31.22 -17.59
CA LEU A 27 2.40 29.96 -18.28
C LEU A 27 1.98 28.94 -17.22
N ALA A 28 0.81 29.13 -16.65
CA ALA A 28 0.10 28.08 -15.97
C ALA A 28 -0.28 27.07 -17.06
N SER A 29 0.55 26.03 -17.24
CA SER A 29 0.12 24.83 -17.95
C SER A 29 -1.18 24.39 -17.31
N PRO A 30 -2.26 24.17 -18.07
CA PRO A 30 -3.47 23.62 -17.48
C PRO A 30 -3.09 22.28 -16.85
N VAL A 31 -3.19 22.18 -15.54
CA VAL A 31 -3.21 20.90 -14.84
C VAL A 31 -4.46 20.22 -15.38
N GLU A 32 -4.25 19.25 -16.24
CA GLU A 32 -5.34 18.45 -16.82
C GLU A 32 -6.08 17.83 -15.63
N ALA A 33 -7.31 18.27 -15.41
CA ALA A 33 -8.11 17.78 -14.29
C ALA A 33 -8.36 16.30 -14.52
N VAL A 34 -7.85 15.45 -13.64
CA VAL A 34 -8.10 13.99 -13.67
C VAL A 34 -9.60 13.78 -13.60
N THR A 35 -10.16 13.07 -14.59
CA THR A 35 -11.59 12.80 -14.61
C THR A 35 -11.93 11.60 -13.72
N PRO A 36 -13.17 11.50 -13.18
CA PRO A 36 -13.59 10.31 -12.42
C PRO A 36 -13.38 8.99 -13.18
N ARG A 37 -13.50 9.03 -14.50
CA ARG A 37 -13.26 7.85 -15.35
C ARG A 37 -11.79 7.42 -15.34
N ASP A 38 -10.86 8.37 -15.36
CA ASP A 38 -9.43 8.09 -15.28
C ASP A 38 -9.08 7.54 -13.91
N SER A 39 -9.66 8.11 -12.82
CA SER A 39 -9.51 7.59 -11.46
C SER A 39 -10.01 6.15 -11.32
N GLN A 40 -11.16 5.80 -11.93
CA GLN A 40 -11.70 4.44 -11.91
C GLN A 40 -10.84 3.44 -12.70
N ALA A 41 -10.27 3.87 -13.83
CA ALA A 41 -9.35 3.04 -14.60
C ALA A 41 -8.05 2.78 -13.80
N GLU A 42 -7.54 3.82 -13.13
CA GLU A 42 -6.37 3.70 -12.26
C GLU A 42 -6.65 2.81 -11.05
N LEU A 43 -7.82 2.92 -10.40
CA LEU A 43 -8.24 2.02 -9.33
C LEU A 43 -8.28 0.56 -9.79
N THR A 44 -8.79 0.30 -10.99
CA THR A 44 -8.78 -1.06 -11.56
C THR A 44 -7.36 -1.57 -11.76
N ARG A 45 -6.44 -0.71 -12.23
CA ARG A 45 -5.03 -1.05 -12.39
C ARG A 45 -4.37 -1.38 -11.04
N LEU A 46 -4.63 -0.56 -10.03
CA LEU A 46 -4.11 -0.74 -8.67
C LEU A 46 -4.65 -2.03 -8.02
N LEU A 47 -5.92 -2.36 -8.21
CA LEU A 47 -6.51 -3.61 -7.74
C LEU A 47 -5.87 -4.84 -8.39
N LYS A 48 -5.58 -4.79 -9.70
CA LYS A 48 -4.83 -5.86 -10.38
C LYS A 48 -3.40 -6.00 -9.86
N GLN A 49 -2.75 -4.90 -9.57
CA GLN A 49 -1.43 -4.90 -8.94
C GLN A 49 -1.48 -5.48 -7.52
N ALA A 50 -2.50 -5.12 -6.72
CA ALA A 50 -2.74 -5.68 -5.40
C ALA A 50 -2.94 -7.20 -5.47
N GLN A 51 -3.74 -7.70 -6.42
CA GLN A 51 -3.96 -9.13 -6.64
C GLN A 51 -2.64 -9.88 -6.89
N VAL A 52 -1.77 -9.36 -7.76
CA VAL A 52 -0.47 -9.98 -8.04
C VAL A 52 0.39 -10.03 -6.79
N THR A 53 0.49 -8.90 -6.06
CA THR A 53 1.32 -8.80 -4.86
C THR A 53 0.76 -9.64 -3.71
N ALA A 54 -0.56 -9.73 -3.54
CA ALA A 54 -1.20 -10.60 -2.56
C ALA A 54 -0.95 -12.09 -2.86
N GLY A 55 -0.97 -12.48 -4.12
CA GLY A 55 -0.58 -13.83 -4.54
C GLY A 55 0.88 -14.16 -4.23
N GLN A 56 1.80 -13.20 -4.44
CA GLN A 56 3.21 -13.34 -4.06
C GLN A 56 3.38 -13.44 -2.55
N LEU A 57 2.66 -12.61 -1.78
CA LEU A 57 2.64 -12.66 -0.33
C LEU A 57 2.18 -14.04 0.18
N ALA A 58 1.06 -14.57 -0.33
CA ALA A 58 0.55 -15.88 0.03
C ALA A 58 1.58 -17.00 -0.27
N SER A 59 2.23 -16.94 -1.43
CA SER A 59 3.29 -17.91 -1.77
C SER A 59 4.51 -17.80 -0.85
N THR A 60 4.91 -16.58 -0.47
CA THR A 60 6.05 -16.36 0.42
C THR A 60 5.74 -16.79 1.85
N THR A 61 4.52 -16.57 2.33
CA THR A 61 4.08 -17.04 3.65
C THR A 61 3.90 -18.56 3.70
N ASP A 62 3.48 -19.21 2.62
CA ASP A 62 3.47 -20.67 2.50
C ASP A 62 4.88 -21.26 2.64
N GLN A 63 5.87 -20.66 1.95
CA GLN A 63 7.27 -21.07 2.09
C GLN A 63 7.78 -20.86 3.52
N LEU A 64 7.44 -19.74 4.16
CA LEU A 64 7.82 -19.47 5.55
C LEU A 64 7.17 -20.50 6.50
N ASN A 65 5.91 -20.87 6.25
CA ASN A 65 5.20 -21.90 7.01
C ASN A 65 5.84 -23.29 6.83
N ALA A 66 6.32 -23.62 5.63
CA ALA A 66 7.11 -24.83 5.41
C ALA A 66 8.46 -24.78 6.14
N TYR A 67 9.11 -23.60 6.19
CA TYR A 67 10.37 -23.42 6.91
C TYR A 67 10.21 -23.59 8.43
N SER A 68 9.11 -23.11 9.03
CA SER A 68 8.87 -23.20 10.47
C SER A 68 8.87 -24.65 10.99
N ARG A 69 8.56 -25.62 10.10
CA ARG A 69 8.55 -27.05 10.38
C ARG A 69 9.86 -27.76 10.00
N SER A 70 10.90 -27.03 9.72
CA SER A 70 12.19 -27.54 9.26
C SER A 70 13.32 -27.10 10.19
N ASN A 71 14.49 -27.77 10.09
CA ASN A 71 15.67 -27.43 10.90
C ASN A 71 16.53 -26.32 10.24
N LEU A 72 15.90 -25.32 9.61
CA LEU A 72 16.61 -24.18 9.03
C LEU A 72 17.07 -23.20 10.10
N THR A 73 18.09 -22.41 9.77
CA THR A 73 18.64 -21.43 10.72
C THR A 73 17.71 -20.22 10.88
N TRP A 74 17.81 -19.54 12.01
CA TRP A 74 17.02 -18.31 12.25
C TRP A 74 17.28 -17.23 11.18
N GLN A 75 18.51 -17.18 10.62
CA GLN A 75 18.83 -16.24 9.53
C GLN A 75 18.02 -16.53 8.27
N THR A 76 17.80 -17.79 7.96
CA THR A 76 16.97 -18.20 6.81
C THR A 76 15.52 -17.77 7.01
N HIS A 77 14.98 -17.97 8.23
CA HIS A 77 13.65 -17.51 8.58
C HIS A 77 13.55 -15.98 8.51
N ALA A 78 14.52 -15.26 9.09
CA ALA A 78 14.54 -13.80 9.05
C ALA A 78 14.57 -13.25 7.62
N ALA A 79 15.38 -13.84 6.74
CA ALA A 79 15.42 -13.45 5.33
C ALA A 79 14.07 -13.65 4.64
N LYS A 80 13.36 -14.76 4.95
CA LYS A 80 12.02 -15.00 4.39
C LYS A 80 10.97 -14.06 4.96
N VAL A 81 11.05 -13.69 6.23
CA VAL A 81 10.18 -12.68 6.85
C VAL A 81 10.44 -11.27 6.27
N ASP A 82 11.67 -10.95 5.90
CA ASP A 82 11.98 -9.70 5.19
C ASP A 82 11.32 -9.65 3.79
N GLU A 83 11.21 -10.77 3.09
CA GLU A 83 10.44 -10.86 1.85
C GLU A 83 8.94 -10.63 2.09
N VAL A 84 8.36 -11.26 3.12
CA VAL A 84 6.97 -11.03 3.56
C VAL A 84 6.75 -9.55 3.82
N LYS A 85 7.60 -8.92 4.64
CA LYS A 85 7.55 -7.49 4.93
C LYS A 85 7.60 -6.61 3.68
N SER A 86 8.41 -7.01 2.69
CA SER A 86 8.50 -6.28 1.42
C SER A 86 7.17 -6.28 0.66
N HIS A 87 6.49 -7.44 0.61
CA HIS A 87 5.17 -7.55 -0.01
C HIS A 87 4.10 -6.77 0.76
N VAL A 88 4.09 -6.85 2.09
CA VAL A 88 3.18 -6.08 2.95
C VAL A 88 3.35 -4.58 2.72
N ASN A 89 4.58 -4.08 2.68
CA ASN A 89 4.87 -2.67 2.40
C ASN A 89 4.43 -2.25 0.98
N ALA A 90 4.56 -3.13 -0.01
CA ALA A 90 4.10 -2.86 -1.36
C ALA A 90 2.57 -2.77 -1.43
N LEU A 91 1.86 -3.68 -0.76
CA LEU A 91 0.41 -3.64 -0.63
C LEU A 91 -0.08 -2.41 0.13
N GLY A 92 0.62 -2.01 1.20
CA GLY A 92 0.30 -0.80 1.96
C GLY A 92 0.39 0.48 1.12
N ARG A 93 1.44 0.62 0.30
CA ARG A 93 1.54 1.74 -0.65
C ARG A 93 0.41 1.71 -1.67
N ASN A 94 0.14 0.55 -2.24
CA ASN A 94 -0.92 0.35 -3.21
C ASN A 94 -2.31 0.70 -2.62
N LEU A 95 -2.58 0.25 -1.39
CA LEU A 95 -3.81 0.60 -0.67
C LEU A 95 -3.93 2.12 -0.46
N SER A 96 -2.85 2.79 -0.05
CA SER A 96 -2.84 4.25 0.13
C SER A 96 -3.12 5.00 -1.17
N GLU A 97 -2.60 4.53 -2.31
CA GLU A 97 -2.91 5.09 -3.63
C GLU A 97 -4.39 4.87 -4.00
N MET A 98 -4.95 3.69 -3.73
CA MET A 98 -6.38 3.43 -3.94
C MET A 98 -7.28 4.31 -3.06
N GLU A 99 -6.92 4.50 -1.80
CA GLU A 99 -7.65 5.36 -0.86
C GLU A 99 -7.67 6.84 -1.30
N ALA A 100 -6.59 7.32 -1.89
CA ALA A 100 -6.52 8.67 -2.43
C ALA A 100 -7.51 8.89 -3.60
N LEU A 101 -7.90 7.85 -4.31
CA LEU A 101 -8.84 7.87 -5.42
C LEU A 101 -10.25 7.39 -5.02
N GLN A 102 -10.46 7.00 -3.76
CA GLN A 102 -11.68 6.33 -3.30
C GLN A 102 -12.96 7.14 -3.53
N ALA A 103 -12.87 8.48 -3.52
CA ALA A 103 -14.01 9.36 -3.76
C ALA A 103 -14.63 9.18 -5.17
N ASP A 104 -13.84 8.76 -6.15
CA ASP A 104 -14.27 8.52 -7.52
C ASP A 104 -14.54 7.03 -7.81
N ALA A 105 -14.39 6.16 -6.81
CA ALA A 105 -14.54 4.71 -6.97
C ALA A 105 -15.95 4.31 -7.35
N THR A 106 -16.06 3.30 -8.21
CA THR A 106 -17.33 2.58 -8.37
C THR A 106 -17.67 1.80 -7.11
N PRO A 107 -18.96 1.42 -6.88
CA PRO A 107 -19.33 0.70 -5.66
C PRO A 107 -18.50 -0.55 -5.39
N TRP A 108 -18.18 -1.36 -6.40
CA TRP A 108 -17.40 -2.57 -6.22
C TRP A 108 -15.90 -2.29 -5.90
N GLN A 109 -15.33 -1.19 -6.44
CA GLN A 109 -13.99 -0.76 -6.13
C GLN A 109 -13.88 -0.26 -4.70
N ASP A 110 -14.88 0.50 -4.24
CA ASP A 110 -14.98 0.96 -2.87
C ASP A 110 -15.15 -0.22 -1.89
N ASP A 111 -15.96 -1.22 -2.23
CA ASP A 111 -16.10 -2.45 -1.44
C ASP A 111 -14.78 -3.23 -1.39
N ALA A 112 -14.02 -3.30 -2.50
CA ALA A 112 -12.71 -3.93 -2.54
C ALA A 112 -11.72 -3.23 -1.60
N ILE A 113 -11.62 -1.90 -1.66
CA ILE A 113 -10.72 -1.12 -0.78
C ILE A 113 -11.06 -1.37 0.69
N ARG A 114 -12.37 -1.33 1.04
CA ARG A 114 -12.83 -1.58 2.41
C ARG A 114 -12.59 -3.01 2.89
N GLY A 115 -12.65 -3.98 2.01
CA GLY A 115 -12.38 -5.38 2.34
C GLY A 115 -10.89 -5.69 2.49
N ILE A 116 -10.04 -5.11 1.65
CA ILE A 116 -8.58 -5.31 1.67
C ILE A 116 -7.94 -4.72 2.92
N ARG A 117 -8.36 -3.51 3.34
CA ARG A 117 -7.73 -2.76 4.44
C ARG A 117 -7.57 -3.57 5.72
N PRO A 118 -8.65 -4.10 6.35
CA PRO A 118 -8.52 -4.77 7.65
C PRO A 118 -7.65 -6.03 7.59
N LEU A 119 -7.67 -6.78 6.50
CA LEU A 119 -6.81 -7.95 6.33
C LEU A 119 -5.34 -7.53 6.21
N LEU A 120 -5.05 -6.48 5.45
CA LEU A 120 -3.69 -6.00 5.30
C LEU A 120 -3.12 -5.44 6.61
N GLU A 121 -3.93 -4.73 7.40
CA GLU A 121 -3.57 -4.25 8.73
C GLU A 121 -3.22 -5.43 9.66
N GLN A 122 -4.06 -6.47 9.72
CA GLN A 122 -3.79 -7.67 10.52
C GLN A 122 -2.51 -8.39 10.07
N ILE A 123 -2.26 -8.49 8.75
CA ILE A 123 -1.04 -9.09 8.21
C ILE A 123 0.19 -8.23 8.58
N ALA A 124 0.08 -6.92 8.54
CA ALA A 124 1.16 -6.01 8.91
C ALA A 124 1.54 -6.17 10.40
N ASP A 125 0.54 -6.12 11.30
CA ASP A 125 0.73 -6.30 12.73
C ASP A 125 1.35 -7.67 13.05
N SER A 126 0.78 -8.75 12.51
CA SER A 126 1.32 -10.10 12.72
C SER A 126 2.72 -10.27 12.11
N THR A 127 3.07 -9.53 11.05
CA THR A 127 4.42 -9.54 10.47
C THR A 127 5.43 -8.91 11.43
N GLU A 128 5.05 -7.81 12.08
CA GLU A 128 5.89 -7.17 13.08
C GLU A 128 6.12 -8.08 14.30
N GLU A 129 5.08 -8.76 14.76
CA GLU A 129 5.19 -9.74 15.85
C GLU A 129 6.19 -10.86 15.55
N VAL A 130 6.15 -11.43 14.33
CA VAL A 130 7.12 -12.47 13.93
C VAL A 130 8.54 -11.91 13.84
N ILE A 131 8.73 -10.69 13.33
CA ILE A 131 10.05 -10.03 13.30
C ILE A 131 10.61 -9.88 14.71
N LEU A 132 9.77 -9.39 15.64
CA LEU A 132 10.15 -9.22 17.04
C LEU A 132 10.49 -10.57 17.69
N TYR A 133 9.65 -11.59 17.46
CA TYR A 133 9.87 -12.93 18.00
C TYR A 133 11.23 -13.51 17.57
N ILE A 134 11.55 -13.48 16.28
CA ILE A 134 12.83 -13.99 15.74
C ILE A 134 14.01 -13.23 16.36
N ARG A 135 13.91 -11.91 16.48
CA ARG A 135 14.96 -11.06 17.03
C ARG A 135 15.24 -11.36 18.49
N GLU A 136 14.20 -11.55 19.29
CA GLU A 136 14.29 -11.78 20.74
C GLU A 136 14.56 -13.25 21.08
N ASN A 137 14.10 -14.17 20.24
CA ASN A 137 14.11 -15.61 20.50
C ASN A 137 14.75 -16.44 19.36
N PRO A 138 15.97 -16.11 18.88
CA PRO A 138 16.57 -16.76 17.70
C PRO A 138 16.77 -18.27 17.85
N ARG A 139 16.75 -18.78 19.09
CA ARG A 139 16.88 -20.22 19.39
C ARG A 139 15.52 -20.94 19.52
N LEU A 140 14.42 -20.23 19.49
CA LEU A 140 13.07 -20.77 19.72
C LEU A 140 12.21 -20.83 18.44
N ILE A 141 12.81 -20.65 17.26
CA ILE A 141 12.09 -20.70 15.97
C ILE A 141 11.57 -22.08 15.59
N ASN A 142 12.01 -23.13 16.27
CA ASN A 142 11.57 -24.52 16.05
C ASN A 142 10.53 -24.96 17.11
N PHE A 143 9.88 -24.03 17.79
CA PHE A 143 8.88 -24.30 18.80
C PHE A 143 7.47 -23.98 18.29
N ALA A 144 6.48 -24.68 18.84
CA ALA A 144 5.08 -24.59 18.44
C ALA A 144 4.54 -23.15 18.38
N ALA A 145 4.96 -22.27 19.30
CA ALA A 145 4.53 -20.87 19.30
C ALA A 145 4.94 -20.11 18.04
N TYR A 146 6.15 -20.35 17.52
CA TYR A 146 6.58 -19.76 16.26
C TYR A 146 5.84 -20.37 15.05
N GLU A 147 5.65 -21.68 15.06
CA GLU A 147 4.90 -22.37 13.99
C GLU A 147 3.47 -21.86 13.88
N GLU A 148 2.79 -21.65 15.03
CA GLU A 148 1.43 -21.09 15.09
C GLU A 148 1.38 -19.67 14.53
N MET A 149 2.27 -18.77 14.97
CA MET A 149 2.35 -17.41 14.47
C MET A 149 2.55 -17.33 12.94
N VAL A 150 3.33 -18.27 12.39
CA VAL A 150 3.60 -18.33 10.94
C VAL A 150 2.42 -18.93 10.18
N ALA A 151 1.73 -19.93 10.76
CA ALA A 151 0.54 -20.53 10.17
C ALA A 151 -0.61 -19.53 10.07
N ASP A 152 -0.90 -18.80 11.13
CA ASP A 152 -1.93 -17.73 11.15
C ASP A 152 -1.66 -16.66 10.09
N LYS A 153 -0.39 -16.31 9.90
CA LYS A 153 0.02 -15.35 8.87
C LYS A 153 -0.23 -15.90 7.45
N HIS A 154 0.06 -17.17 7.22
CA HIS A 154 -0.21 -17.82 5.94
C HIS A 154 -1.72 -17.79 5.63
N ASP A 155 -2.56 -18.08 6.62
CA ASP A 155 -4.01 -18.09 6.45
C ASP A 155 -4.54 -16.67 6.09
N LEU A 156 -4.11 -15.63 6.80
CA LEU A 156 -4.47 -14.24 6.48
C LEU A 156 -4.00 -13.82 5.08
N ALA A 157 -2.78 -14.17 4.69
CA ALA A 157 -2.24 -13.85 3.37
C ALA A 157 -3.00 -14.57 2.25
N SER A 158 -3.41 -15.81 2.49
CA SER A 158 -4.21 -16.61 1.58
C SER A 158 -5.62 -16.02 1.41
N GLU A 159 -6.25 -15.59 2.50
CA GLU A 159 -7.54 -14.92 2.49
C GLU A 159 -7.46 -13.61 1.68
N LEU A 160 -6.42 -12.79 1.90
CA LEU A 160 -6.21 -11.56 1.14
C LEU A 160 -6.02 -11.84 -0.37
N ALA A 161 -5.27 -12.89 -0.73
CA ALA A 161 -5.05 -13.26 -2.11
C ALA A 161 -6.35 -13.72 -2.80
N VAL A 162 -7.20 -14.48 -2.11
CA VAL A 162 -8.52 -14.88 -2.60
C VAL A 162 -9.42 -13.66 -2.76
N LEU A 163 -9.52 -12.81 -1.75
CA LEU A 163 -10.37 -11.63 -1.75
C LEU A 163 -10.01 -10.68 -2.91
N THR A 164 -8.73 -10.37 -3.07
CA THR A 164 -8.27 -9.48 -4.16
C THR A 164 -8.55 -10.07 -5.54
N LYS A 165 -8.35 -11.38 -5.71
CA LYS A 165 -8.67 -12.10 -6.94
C LYS A 165 -10.16 -12.04 -7.27
N ASP A 166 -11.01 -12.24 -6.28
CA ASP A 166 -12.47 -12.26 -6.48
C ASP A 166 -12.98 -10.88 -6.90
N TYR A 167 -12.49 -9.80 -6.27
CA TYR A 167 -12.85 -8.44 -6.69
C TYR A 167 -12.38 -8.10 -8.11
N VAL A 168 -11.16 -8.46 -8.47
CA VAL A 168 -10.65 -8.23 -9.84
C VAL A 168 -11.46 -9.03 -10.86
N SER A 169 -11.75 -10.30 -10.57
CA SER A 169 -12.57 -11.14 -11.45
C SER A 169 -13.99 -10.59 -11.62
N TYR A 170 -14.58 -10.06 -10.55
CA TYR A 170 -15.89 -9.40 -10.60
C TYR A 170 -15.84 -8.15 -11.49
N GLY A 171 -14.82 -7.30 -11.33
CA GLY A 171 -14.64 -6.10 -12.16
C GLY A 171 -14.50 -6.45 -13.64
N GLU A 172 -13.66 -7.44 -13.97
CA GLU A 172 -13.50 -7.90 -15.36
C GLU A 172 -14.78 -8.47 -15.98
N ALA A 173 -15.57 -9.20 -15.20
CA ALA A 173 -16.86 -9.72 -15.66
C ALA A 173 -17.85 -8.58 -15.91
N LYS A 174 -17.84 -7.53 -15.09
CA LYS A 174 -18.69 -6.35 -15.25
C LYS A 174 -18.31 -5.56 -16.49
N ASP A 175 -17.01 -5.29 -16.69
CA ASP A 175 -16.51 -4.57 -17.86
C ASP A 175 -16.88 -5.32 -19.16
N LYS A 176 -16.75 -6.64 -19.16
CA LYS A 176 -17.13 -7.48 -20.28
C LYS A 176 -18.64 -7.42 -20.57
N LEU A 177 -19.47 -7.39 -19.54
CA LEU A 177 -20.92 -7.26 -19.69
C LEU A 177 -21.30 -5.92 -20.34
N GLU A 178 -20.66 -4.82 -19.91
CA GLU A 178 -20.88 -3.49 -20.49
C GLU A 178 -20.45 -3.43 -21.98
N GLN A 179 -19.32 -4.06 -22.31
CA GLN A 179 -18.87 -4.18 -23.69
C GLN A 179 -19.90 -4.93 -24.56
N LEU A 180 -20.39 -6.07 -24.10
CA LEU A 180 -21.40 -6.86 -24.82
C LEU A 180 -22.72 -6.11 -24.99
N HIS A 181 -23.15 -5.35 -23.96
CA HIS A 181 -24.33 -4.50 -24.09
C HIS A 181 -24.17 -3.46 -25.20
N THR A 182 -23.00 -2.83 -25.27
CA THR A 182 -22.68 -1.84 -26.31
C THR A 182 -22.58 -2.46 -27.68
N GLU A 183 -21.93 -3.64 -27.81
CA GLU A 183 -21.79 -4.34 -29.11
C GLU A 183 -23.14 -4.86 -29.69
N LEU A 184 -24.04 -5.23 -28.79
CA LEU A 184 -25.32 -5.81 -29.18
C LEU A 184 -26.46 -4.77 -29.25
N ASP A 185 -26.16 -3.48 -29.07
CA ASP A 185 -27.15 -2.39 -28.98
C ASP A 185 -28.31 -2.70 -28.00
N LEU A 186 -28.01 -3.43 -26.92
CA LEU A 186 -28.97 -3.78 -25.89
C LEU A 186 -29.10 -2.60 -24.92
N THR A 187 -30.03 -1.71 -25.19
CA THR A 187 -30.45 -0.60 -24.31
C THR A 187 -31.65 -0.96 -23.45
#